data_35945924975eac02f5e651334c03df06
#
_entry.id   35945924975eac02f5e651334c03df06
#
_cell.length_a   1.000
_cell.length_b   1.000
_cell.length_c   1.000
_cell.angle_alpha   90.00
_cell.angle_beta   90.00
_cell.angle_gamma   90.00
#
_symmetry.space_group_name_H-M   'P 1'
#
loop_
_entity.id
_entity.type
_entity.pdbx_description
1 polymer ?
#
loop_
_entity_poly.entity_id
_entity_poly.type
_entity_poly.pdbx_seq_one_letter_code
_entity_poly.pdbx_strand_id
1 'polypeptide(L)'
;MDSPFDRRLDENLYWEPAAILEKLVLGLELCWSILSSETVGSLRSKELESPATGSFTQYPQLFPGGVRPVPGDPSKVYITLETTFLHRYYEFTTHLFNVQRLKRAQGLSGAVEIPQDGYWVLPEWDCSEA
;
A
#
# COMPACT_ATOMS: atom_id res chain seq x y z
N MET A 1 5.61 -2.14 22.12
CA MET A 1 4.56 -1.58 21.25
C MET A 1 3.53 -0.92 22.14
N ASP A 2 3.56 0.41 22.21
CA ASP A 2 2.86 1.14 23.29
C ASP A 2 1.62 1.89 22.79
N SER A 3 1.25 1.72 21.51
CA SER A 3 0.08 2.35 20.91
C SER A 3 -0.83 1.31 20.26
N PRO A 4 -2.16 1.38 20.44
CA PRO A 4 -3.10 0.52 19.71
C PRO A 4 -3.10 0.75 18.19
N PHE A 5 -2.44 1.82 17.74
CA PHE A 5 -2.26 2.14 16.31
C PHE A 5 -0.88 1.74 15.78
N ASP A 6 -0.02 1.15 16.60
CA ASP A 6 1.27 0.65 16.15
C ASP A 6 1.07 -0.55 15.23
N ARG A 7 1.46 -0.40 13.98
CA ARG A 7 1.33 -1.42 12.94
C ARG A 7 2.65 -2.15 12.67
N ARG A 8 3.70 -1.83 13.41
CA ARG A 8 4.96 -2.54 13.27
C ARG A 8 4.80 -3.98 13.72
N LEU A 9 5.45 -4.87 13.02
CA LEU A 9 5.57 -6.24 13.50
C LEU A 9 6.46 -6.27 14.74
N ASP A 10 6.16 -7.16 15.68
CA ASP A 10 6.99 -7.38 16.85
C ASP A 10 8.37 -7.87 16.42
N GLU A 11 9.40 -7.05 16.64
CA GLU A 11 10.77 -7.34 16.24
C GLU A 11 11.37 -8.58 16.94
N ASN A 12 10.83 -8.97 18.08
CA ASN A 12 11.24 -10.18 18.77
C ASN A 12 10.69 -11.47 18.13
N LEU A 13 9.60 -11.34 17.36
CA LEU A 13 8.96 -12.45 16.66
C LEU A 13 9.29 -12.47 15.16
N TYR A 14 9.46 -11.29 14.55
CA TYR A 14 9.58 -11.12 13.11
C TYR A 14 10.96 -10.57 12.69
N TRP A 15 12.02 -11.00 13.33
CA TRP A 15 13.39 -10.66 12.92
C TRP A 15 13.94 -11.63 11.86
N GLU A 16 13.42 -12.85 11.77
CA GLU A 16 13.79 -13.84 10.77
C GLU A 16 13.07 -13.59 9.44
N PRO A 17 13.81 -13.51 8.31
CA PRO A 17 13.20 -13.28 7.00
C PRO A 17 12.11 -14.29 6.63
N ALA A 18 12.25 -15.55 7.05
CA ALA A 18 11.25 -16.57 6.78
C ALA A 18 9.90 -16.27 7.47
N ALA A 19 9.93 -15.80 8.72
CA ALA A 19 8.73 -15.43 9.45
C ALA A 19 8.06 -14.18 8.84
N ILE A 20 8.85 -13.23 8.34
CA ILE A 20 8.34 -12.04 7.63
C ILE A 20 7.66 -12.46 6.33
N LEU A 21 8.29 -13.33 5.55
CA LEU A 21 7.73 -13.83 4.28
C LEU A 21 6.44 -14.63 4.51
N GLU A 22 6.39 -15.48 5.50
CA GLU A 22 5.16 -16.20 5.87
C GLU A 22 4.03 -15.21 6.19
N LYS A 23 4.31 -14.18 6.98
CA LYS A 23 3.32 -13.15 7.30
C LYS A 23 2.86 -12.37 6.09
N LEU A 24 3.77 -12.08 5.16
CA LEU A 24 3.44 -11.43 3.90
C LEU A 24 2.53 -12.31 3.04
N VAL A 25 2.84 -13.60 2.90
CA VAL A 25 2.01 -14.56 2.14
C VAL A 25 0.60 -14.61 2.71
N LEU A 26 0.45 -14.78 4.03
CA LEU A 26 -0.86 -14.76 4.68
C LEU A 26 -1.65 -13.46 4.42
N GLY A 27 -0.96 -12.31 4.43
CA GLY A 27 -1.57 -11.02 4.10
C GLY A 27 -2.06 -10.96 2.64
N LEU A 28 -1.25 -11.47 1.70
CA LEU A 28 -1.61 -11.52 0.28
C LEU A 28 -2.77 -12.49 0.01
N GLU A 29 -2.80 -13.65 0.67
CA GLU A 29 -3.91 -14.60 0.59
C GLU A 29 -5.22 -13.99 1.09
N LEU A 30 -5.18 -13.23 2.19
CA LEU A 30 -6.34 -12.49 2.69
C LEU A 30 -6.81 -11.45 1.68
N CYS A 31 -5.90 -10.65 1.12
CA CYS A 31 -6.22 -9.68 0.06
C CYS A 31 -6.88 -10.38 -1.14
N TRP A 32 -6.30 -11.48 -1.58
CA TRP A 32 -6.84 -12.28 -2.68
C TRP A 32 -8.24 -12.82 -2.39
N SER A 33 -8.47 -13.34 -1.19
CA SER A 33 -9.77 -13.88 -0.80
C SER A 33 -10.86 -12.79 -0.82
N ILE A 34 -10.55 -11.58 -0.36
CA ILE A 34 -11.48 -10.44 -0.40
C ILE A 34 -11.74 -10.04 -1.85
N LEU A 35 -10.68 -9.79 -2.64
CA LEU A 35 -10.82 -9.37 -4.04
C LEU A 35 -11.59 -10.38 -4.89
N SER A 36 -11.40 -11.70 -4.65
CA SER A 36 -12.09 -12.77 -5.36
C SER A 36 -13.57 -12.88 -4.99
N SER A 37 -13.97 -12.36 -3.83
CA SER A 37 -15.37 -12.38 -3.36
C SER A 37 -16.16 -11.12 -3.73
N GLU A 38 -15.48 -10.06 -4.19
CA GLU A 38 -16.08 -8.76 -4.48
C GLU A 38 -16.28 -8.55 -5.99
N THR A 39 -17.26 -7.73 -6.33
CA THR A 39 -17.39 -7.18 -7.68
C THR A 39 -16.76 -5.80 -7.75
N VAL A 40 -16.45 -5.31 -8.95
CA VAL A 40 -15.97 -3.93 -9.14
C VAL A 40 -16.96 -2.91 -8.57
N GLY A 41 -18.25 -3.15 -8.75
CA GLY A 41 -19.31 -2.28 -8.19
C GLY A 41 -19.28 -2.27 -6.67
N SER A 42 -19.12 -3.41 -6.01
CA SER A 42 -19.05 -3.48 -4.55
C SER A 42 -17.75 -2.87 -4.00
N LEU A 43 -16.63 -3.05 -4.67
CA LEU A 43 -15.36 -2.41 -4.30
C LEU A 43 -15.46 -0.88 -4.33
N ARG A 44 -16.20 -0.32 -5.30
CA ARG A 44 -16.43 1.13 -5.45
C ARG A 44 -17.48 1.71 -4.51
N SER A 45 -18.43 0.90 -4.06
CA SER A 45 -19.52 1.35 -3.19
C SER A 45 -19.27 1.16 -1.69
N LYS A 46 -18.41 0.21 -1.32
CA LYS A 46 -18.03 -0.01 0.08
C LYS A 46 -16.99 1.00 0.52
N GLU A 47 -17.26 1.69 1.62
CA GLU A 47 -16.38 2.73 2.15
C GLU A 47 -15.89 2.40 3.55
N LEU A 48 -14.69 2.85 3.85
CA LEU A 48 -14.04 2.80 5.16
C LEU A 48 -13.72 4.21 5.62
N GLU A 49 -13.89 4.49 6.89
CA GLU A 49 -13.42 5.73 7.50
C GLU A 49 -11.91 5.63 7.77
N SER A 50 -11.17 6.64 7.38
CA SER A 50 -9.72 6.74 7.52
C SER A 50 -9.33 8.14 7.98
N PRO A 51 -8.21 8.31 8.71
CA PRO A 51 -7.66 9.64 8.96
C PRO A 51 -7.37 10.39 7.64
N ALA A 52 -7.65 11.71 7.63
CA ALA A 52 -7.36 12.59 6.50
C ALA A 52 -5.87 12.94 6.43
N THR A 53 -5.00 11.93 6.36
CA THR A 53 -3.54 12.06 6.36
C THR A 53 -2.92 11.22 5.26
N GLY A 54 -1.65 11.53 4.94
CA GLY A 54 -0.87 10.75 3.99
C GLY A 54 -1.39 10.80 2.56
N SER A 55 -1.19 9.71 1.84
CA SER A 55 -1.36 9.63 0.38
C SER A 55 -2.77 9.96 -0.12
N PHE A 56 -3.81 9.68 0.67
CA PHE A 56 -5.19 9.94 0.25
C PHE A 56 -5.51 11.43 0.09
N THR A 57 -4.86 12.29 0.87
CA THR A 57 -5.05 13.75 0.81
C THR A 57 -3.96 14.45 0.02
N GLN A 58 -2.74 13.91 0.00
CA GLN A 58 -1.62 14.47 -0.75
C GLN A 58 -1.72 14.17 -2.25
N TYR A 59 -2.22 13.00 -2.61
CA TYR A 59 -2.26 12.53 -4.00
C TYR A 59 -3.66 12.05 -4.42
N PRO A 60 -4.69 12.90 -4.29
CA PRO A 60 -6.07 12.50 -4.60
C PRO A 60 -6.26 12.10 -6.07
N GLN A 61 -5.40 12.58 -6.98
CA GLN A 61 -5.42 12.24 -8.40
C GLN A 61 -5.10 10.76 -8.68
N LEU A 62 -4.44 10.07 -7.75
CA LEU A 62 -4.18 8.62 -7.85
C LEU A 62 -5.41 7.77 -7.50
N PHE A 63 -6.42 8.38 -6.90
CA PHE A 63 -7.62 7.70 -6.38
C PHE A 63 -8.91 8.39 -6.85
N PRO A 64 -9.12 8.55 -8.16
CA PRO A 64 -10.21 9.35 -8.70
C PRO A 64 -11.58 8.81 -8.24
N GLY A 65 -12.34 9.65 -7.54
CA GLY A 65 -13.66 9.29 -7.00
C GLY A 65 -13.65 8.32 -5.81
N GLY A 66 -12.48 7.90 -5.35
CA GLY A 66 -12.34 6.92 -4.27
C GLY A 66 -12.09 7.52 -2.88
N VAL A 67 -11.97 8.84 -2.78
CA VAL A 67 -11.73 9.56 -1.51
C VAL A 67 -12.70 10.72 -1.39
N ARG A 68 -13.37 10.86 -0.26
CA ARG A 68 -14.23 12.01 0.03
C ARG A 68 -14.17 12.42 1.50
N PRO A 69 -14.33 13.70 1.83
CA PRO A 69 -14.36 14.17 3.22
C PRO A 69 -15.50 13.53 4.02
N VAL A 70 -15.28 13.31 5.32
CA VAL A 70 -16.34 12.98 6.27
C VAL A 70 -17.09 14.26 6.63
N PRO A 71 -18.41 14.33 6.45
CA PRO A 71 -19.18 15.52 6.80
C PRO A 71 -19.02 15.88 8.28
N GLY A 72 -18.59 17.13 8.54
CA GLY A 72 -18.42 17.64 9.90
C GLY A 72 -17.13 17.23 10.60
N ASP A 73 -16.27 16.41 9.99
CA ASP A 73 -14.99 16.03 10.56
C ASP A 73 -13.85 16.15 9.53
N PRO A 74 -13.14 17.30 9.49
CA PRO A 74 -12.07 17.52 8.54
C PRO A 74 -10.81 16.66 8.81
N SER A 75 -10.73 15.99 9.95
CA SER A 75 -9.64 15.09 10.28
C SER A 75 -9.78 13.70 9.66
N LYS A 76 -10.90 13.44 8.97
CA LYS A 76 -11.24 12.13 8.43
C LYS A 76 -11.72 12.18 6.98
N VAL A 77 -11.52 11.08 6.29
CA VAL A 77 -12.03 10.83 4.94
C VAL A 77 -12.72 9.47 4.88
N TYR A 78 -13.70 9.34 3.99
CA TYR A 78 -14.12 8.04 3.51
C TYR A 78 -13.25 7.63 2.34
N ILE A 79 -12.81 6.39 2.33
CA ILE A 79 -12.09 5.78 1.22
C ILE A 79 -12.85 4.54 0.75
N THR A 80 -12.95 4.35 -0.56
CA THR A 80 -13.56 3.13 -1.09
C THR A 80 -12.67 1.90 -0.84
N LEU A 81 -13.27 0.73 -0.86
CA LEU A 81 -12.49 -0.51 -0.75
C LEU A 81 -11.54 -0.68 -1.95
N GLU A 82 -11.96 -0.26 -3.16
CA GLU A 82 -11.09 -0.18 -4.34
C GLU A 82 -9.85 0.68 -4.06
N THR A 83 -10.04 1.88 -3.52
CA THR A 83 -8.93 2.80 -3.15
C THR A 83 -8.00 2.17 -2.12
N THR A 84 -8.54 1.44 -1.15
CA THR A 84 -7.73 0.73 -0.15
C THR A 84 -6.79 -0.28 -0.79
N PHE A 85 -7.28 -1.07 -1.75
CA PHE A 85 -6.46 -2.04 -2.46
C PHE A 85 -5.47 -1.40 -3.44
N LEU A 86 -5.88 -0.35 -4.16
CA LEU A 86 -4.97 0.41 -5.02
C LEU A 86 -3.82 1.03 -4.23
N HIS A 87 -4.11 1.64 -3.08
CA HIS A 87 -3.07 2.18 -2.21
C HIS A 87 -2.07 1.09 -1.79
N ARG A 88 -2.54 -0.09 -1.39
CA ARG A 88 -1.66 -1.21 -1.02
C ARG A 88 -0.83 -1.71 -2.20
N TYR A 89 -1.42 -1.81 -3.38
CA TYR A 89 -0.70 -2.17 -4.59
C TYR A 89 0.42 -1.17 -4.91
N TYR A 90 0.14 0.13 -4.85
CA TYR A 90 1.14 1.18 -5.09
C TYR A 90 2.25 1.16 -4.04
N GLU A 91 1.92 0.94 -2.77
CA GLU A 91 2.90 0.77 -1.69
C GLU A 91 3.82 -0.44 -1.95
N PHE A 92 3.25 -1.59 -2.28
CA PHE A 92 4.04 -2.80 -2.54
C PHE A 92 4.95 -2.66 -3.75
N THR A 93 4.49 -2.08 -4.85
CA THR A 93 5.30 -1.88 -6.06
C THR A 93 6.46 -0.92 -5.80
N THR A 94 6.24 0.16 -5.06
CA THR A 94 7.30 1.10 -4.67
C THR A 94 8.31 0.50 -3.70
N HIS A 95 7.86 -0.24 -2.70
CA HIS A 95 8.78 -0.94 -1.80
C HIS A 95 9.60 -2.02 -2.51
N LEU A 96 8.99 -2.77 -3.42
CA LEU A 96 9.71 -3.76 -4.22
C LEU A 96 10.76 -3.10 -5.12
N PHE A 97 10.45 -1.95 -5.71
CA PHE A 97 11.42 -1.17 -6.47
C PHE A 97 12.62 -0.75 -5.60
N ASN A 98 12.37 -0.22 -4.40
CA ASN A 98 13.42 0.18 -3.48
C ASN A 98 14.31 -1.01 -3.05
N VAL A 99 13.70 -2.17 -2.79
CA VAL A 99 14.46 -3.41 -2.52
C VAL A 99 15.34 -3.81 -3.70
N GLN A 100 14.84 -3.70 -4.92
CA GLN A 100 15.63 -4.00 -6.12
C GLN A 100 16.79 -3.01 -6.31
N ARG A 101 16.60 -1.71 -6.05
CA ARG A 101 17.66 -0.72 -6.05
C ARG A 101 18.77 -1.09 -5.07
N LEU A 102 18.41 -1.43 -3.84
CA LEU A 102 19.36 -1.85 -2.81
C LEU A 102 20.13 -3.11 -3.23
N LYS A 103 19.48 -4.07 -3.88
CA LYS A 103 20.12 -5.27 -4.41
C LYS A 103 21.13 -4.92 -5.50
N ARG A 104 20.76 -4.06 -6.46
CA ARG A 104 21.66 -3.61 -7.54
C ARG A 104 22.88 -2.87 -6.98
N ALA A 105 22.69 -1.98 -6.02
CA ALA A 105 23.78 -1.26 -5.35
C ALA A 105 24.78 -2.20 -4.65
N GLN A 106 24.36 -3.41 -4.30
CA GLN A 106 25.22 -4.46 -3.72
C GLN A 106 25.76 -5.45 -4.76
N GLY A 107 25.54 -5.20 -6.05
CA GLY A 107 25.98 -6.09 -7.13
C GLY A 107 25.15 -7.38 -7.24
N LEU A 108 23.98 -7.45 -6.61
CA LEU A 108 23.10 -8.61 -6.68
C LEU A 108 22.17 -8.50 -7.90
N SER A 109 22.02 -9.61 -8.61
CA SER A 109 21.10 -9.75 -9.74
C SER A 109 19.70 -10.21 -9.29
N GLY A 110 18.76 -10.30 -10.22
CA GLY A 110 17.41 -10.80 -9.98
C GLY A 110 16.45 -9.68 -9.70
N ALA A 111 16.16 -8.91 -10.73
CA ALA A 111 15.05 -7.96 -10.76
C ALA A 111 13.85 -8.58 -11.45
N VAL A 112 12.65 -8.29 -10.97
CA VAL A 112 11.41 -8.51 -11.69
C VAL A 112 10.97 -7.17 -12.31
N GLU A 113 10.26 -7.23 -13.42
CA GLU A 113 9.64 -6.04 -13.99
C GLU A 113 8.54 -5.55 -13.06
N ILE A 114 8.57 -4.25 -12.77
CA ILE A 114 7.60 -3.60 -11.89
C ILE A 114 6.81 -2.60 -12.73
N PRO A 115 5.47 -2.64 -12.70
CA PRO A 115 4.65 -1.62 -13.34
C PRO A 115 4.98 -0.22 -12.83
N GLN A 116 5.13 0.73 -13.77
CA GLN A 116 5.41 2.13 -13.47
C GLN A 116 4.10 2.92 -13.40
N ASP A 117 3.30 2.64 -12.39
CA ASP A 117 2.02 3.28 -12.13
C ASP A 117 1.90 3.75 -10.67
N GLY A 118 0.77 4.33 -10.30
CA GLY A 118 0.51 4.79 -8.94
C GLY A 118 1.52 5.84 -8.47
N TYR A 119 2.21 5.58 -7.37
CA TYR A 119 3.19 6.52 -6.82
C TYR A 119 4.40 6.75 -7.73
N TRP A 120 4.70 5.81 -8.61
CA TRP A 120 5.79 5.93 -9.56
C TRP A 120 5.66 7.12 -10.51
N VAL A 121 4.45 7.52 -10.86
CA VAL A 121 4.20 8.63 -11.79
C VAL A 121 4.20 10.01 -11.13
N LEU A 122 4.44 10.09 -9.82
CA LEU A 122 4.52 11.35 -9.09
C LEU A 122 5.84 12.07 -9.41
N PRO A 123 5.81 13.37 -9.67
CA PRO A 123 7.02 14.14 -10.04
C PRO A 123 8.11 14.14 -8.97
N GLU A 124 7.72 14.03 -7.70
CA GLU A 124 8.62 14.00 -6.54
C GLU A 124 9.13 12.59 -6.20
N TRP A 125 8.67 11.59 -6.93
CA TRP A 125 9.09 10.21 -6.67
C TRP A 125 10.47 9.95 -7.27
N ASP A 126 11.40 9.44 -6.46
CA ASP A 126 12.74 9.07 -6.91
C ASP A 126 12.71 7.76 -7.70
N CYS A 127 12.69 7.88 -9.01
CA CYS A 127 12.76 6.77 -9.96
C CYS A 127 14.19 6.44 -10.40
N SER A 128 15.23 7.01 -9.78
CA SER A 128 16.62 6.77 -10.17
C SER A 128 17.00 5.29 -9.98
N GLU A 129 17.75 4.76 -10.92
CA GLU A 129 18.41 3.47 -10.76
C GLU A 129 19.69 3.62 -9.91
N ALA A 130 19.95 2.65 -9.06
CA ALA A 130 21.16 2.62 -8.25
C ALA A 130 22.35 2.13 -9.06
#